data_172b49b6192df6f471d9e4e1f78eea12
#
_entry.id   172b49b6192df6f471d9e4e1f78eea12
#
_cell.length_a   1.000
_cell.length_b   1.000
_cell.length_c   1.000
_cell.angle_alpha   90.00
_cell.angle_beta   90.00
_cell.angle_gamma   90.00
#
_symmetry.space_group_name_H-M   'P 1'
#
loop_
_entity.id
_entity.type
_entity.pdbx_description
1 polymer ?
#
loop_
_entity_poly.entity_id
_entity_poly.type
_entity_poly.pdbx_seq_one_letter_code
_entity_poly.pdbx_strand_id
1 'polypeptide(L)'
;MWKKRELFIGLIAFVILFYAVYSTYGTPLTRQTVYGPYPGTISANQLDFTWVAGSIEAATPTTFACTGNELLLFHNNGVQAYTTTITSVADEYNRTGDITAYSIGAGEFAAFKFTNVAGWRNSSGLVSFIVENASVDVAILDISR
;
A
#
# COMPACT_ATOMS: atom_id res chain seq x y z
N MET A 1 -8.32 -30.24 39.25
CA MET A 1 -8.43 -30.42 37.78
C MET A 1 -9.06 -29.22 37.04
N TRP A 2 -9.75 -28.30 37.69
CA TRP A 2 -10.41 -27.11 37.09
C TRP A 2 -9.46 -25.96 36.79
N LYS A 3 -8.47 -25.69 37.60
CA LYS A 3 -7.55 -24.53 37.42
C LYS A 3 -6.72 -24.56 36.12
N LYS A 4 -6.47 -25.72 35.53
CA LYS A 4 -5.69 -25.82 34.27
C LYS A 4 -6.51 -25.46 33.01
N ARG A 5 -7.85 -25.65 33.04
CA ARG A 5 -8.73 -25.29 31.90
C ARG A 5 -8.93 -23.80 31.79
N GLU A 6 -9.09 -23.11 32.90
CA GLU A 6 -9.23 -21.64 32.96
C GLU A 6 -7.96 -20.92 32.42
N LEU A 7 -6.78 -21.47 32.79
CA LEU A 7 -5.52 -20.90 32.30
C LEU A 7 -5.34 -21.06 30.78
N PHE A 8 -5.83 -22.19 30.23
CA PHE A 8 -5.73 -22.47 28.79
C PHE A 8 -6.68 -21.62 27.96
N ILE A 9 -7.89 -21.40 28.46
CA ILE A 9 -8.89 -20.52 27.81
C ILE A 9 -8.41 -19.06 27.82
N GLY A 10 -7.82 -18.61 28.93
CA GLY A 10 -7.23 -17.26 29.04
C GLY A 10 -6.06 -17.05 28.08
N LEU A 11 -5.22 -18.05 27.90
CA LEU A 11 -4.07 -18.00 26.99
C LEU A 11 -4.50 -17.95 25.52
N ILE A 12 -5.52 -18.75 25.14
CA ILE A 12 -6.07 -18.74 23.78
C ILE A 12 -6.76 -17.42 23.48
N ALA A 13 -7.54 -16.88 24.42
CA ALA A 13 -8.19 -15.56 24.25
C ALA A 13 -7.16 -14.44 24.11
N PHE A 14 -6.04 -14.50 24.85
CA PHE A 14 -4.96 -13.51 24.75
C PHE A 14 -4.21 -13.61 23.42
N VAL A 15 -3.96 -14.82 22.91
CA VAL A 15 -3.33 -15.03 21.60
C VAL A 15 -4.24 -14.54 20.48
N ILE A 16 -5.55 -14.81 20.54
CA ILE A 16 -6.52 -14.32 19.55
C ILE A 16 -6.61 -12.79 19.57
N LEU A 17 -6.60 -12.18 20.76
CA LEU A 17 -6.60 -10.72 20.91
C LEU A 17 -5.32 -10.08 20.33
N PHE A 18 -4.16 -10.74 20.50
CA PHE A 18 -2.89 -10.27 19.93
C PHE A 18 -2.89 -10.35 18.39
N TYR A 19 -3.44 -11.44 17.81
CA TYR A 19 -3.59 -11.55 16.36
C TYR A 19 -4.58 -10.52 15.80
N ALA A 20 -5.67 -10.22 16.49
CA ALA A 20 -6.65 -9.21 16.08
C ALA A 20 -6.06 -7.78 16.08
N VAL A 21 -5.12 -7.48 16.96
CA VAL A 21 -4.44 -6.16 17.02
C VAL A 21 -3.41 -5.99 15.89
N TYR A 22 -2.77 -7.07 15.43
CA TYR A 22 -1.83 -6.99 14.29
C TYR A 22 -2.53 -6.89 12.92
N SER A 23 -3.83 -7.22 12.85
CA SER A 23 -4.61 -7.20 11.62
C SER A 23 -5.06 -5.79 11.15
N THR A 24 -4.81 -4.73 11.94
CA THR A 24 -5.22 -3.35 11.59
C THR A 24 -4.17 -2.57 10.80
N TYR A 25 -3.00 -3.12 10.58
CA TYR A 25 -1.99 -2.50 9.73
C TYR A 25 -2.10 -3.08 8.33
N GLY A 26 -2.32 -2.20 7.35
CA GLY A 26 -2.35 -2.57 5.94
C GLY A 26 -1.04 -3.27 5.50
N THR A 27 -1.08 -3.97 4.39
CA THR A 27 0.10 -4.63 3.81
C THR A 27 1.11 -3.57 3.37
N PRO A 28 2.28 -3.47 4.03
CA PRO A 28 3.27 -2.45 3.69
C PRO A 28 3.94 -2.77 2.36
N LEU A 29 4.00 -1.77 1.49
CA LEU A 29 4.73 -1.83 0.23
C LEU A 29 6.15 -1.30 0.43
N THR A 30 7.15 -2.07 -0.01
CA THR A 30 8.55 -1.66 0.06
C THR A 30 8.85 -0.64 -1.05
N ARG A 31 9.39 0.53 -0.67
CA ARG A 31 9.88 1.52 -1.63
C ARG A 31 11.13 0.98 -2.33
N GLN A 32 11.16 1.15 -3.65
CA GLN A 32 12.27 0.72 -4.50
C GLN A 32 12.97 1.96 -5.05
N THR A 33 14.30 2.01 -4.92
CA THR A 33 15.10 3.16 -5.35
C THR A 33 15.25 3.18 -6.85
N VAL A 34 14.99 4.35 -7.46
CA VAL A 34 15.32 4.60 -8.87
C VAL A 34 16.75 5.11 -8.96
N TYR A 35 17.58 4.40 -9.70
CA TYR A 35 18.98 4.76 -9.88
C TYR A 35 19.16 5.80 -10.99
N GLY A 36 19.98 6.83 -10.70
CA GLY A 36 20.41 7.86 -11.66
C GLY A 36 21.22 8.98 -10.98
N PRO A 37 22.04 9.73 -11.71
CA PRO A 37 22.46 9.53 -13.11
C PRO A 37 23.23 8.22 -13.28
N TYR A 38 23.08 7.59 -14.44
CA TYR A 38 23.62 6.26 -14.67
C TYR A 38 25.14 6.24 -14.60
N PRO A 39 25.75 5.32 -13.84
CA PRO A 39 27.18 5.06 -13.90
C PRO A 39 27.55 4.56 -15.30
N GLY A 40 28.82 4.64 -15.68
CA GLY A 40 29.29 4.18 -16.99
C GLY A 40 29.08 2.67 -17.27
N THR A 41 28.81 1.89 -16.21
CA THR A 41 28.47 0.46 -16.30
C THR A 41 27.24 0.19 -15.45
N ILE A 42 26.21 -0.42 -16.05
CA ILE A 42 24.99 -0.87 -15.37
C ILE A 42 25.04 -2.40 -15.29
N SER A 43 24.89 -2.96 -14.10
CA SER A 43 24.75 -4.40 -13.92
C SER A 43 23.41 -4.91 -14.44
N ALA A 44 23.35 -6.17 -14.84
CA ALA A 44 22.08 -6.79 -15.20
C ALA A 44 21.09 -6.69 -14.05
N ASN A 45 19.84 -6.37 -14.36
CA ASN A 45 18.71 -6.19 -13.44
C ASN A 45 18.85 -5.03 -12.42
N GLN A 46 19.85 -4.17 -12.55
CA GLN A 46 20.04 -3.05 -11.61
C GLN A 46 18.93 -2.00 -11.68
N LEU A 47 18.24 -1.90 -12.80
CA LEU A 47 17.16 -0.96 -13.05
C LEU A 47 15.76 -1.58 -12.92
N ASP A 48 15.72 -2.89 -12.67
CA ASP A 48 14.46 -3.62 -12.53
C ASP A 48 13.80 -3.27 -11.20
N PHE A 49 12.48 -3.23 -11.20
CA PHE A 49 11.69 -3.11 -9.99
C PHE A 49 10.62 -4.21 -9.92
N THR A 50 10.17 -4.51 -8.71
CA THR A 50 9.26 -5.62 -8.44
C THR A 50 7.84 -5.11 -8.32
N TRP A 51 6.92 -5.79 -9.00
CA TRP A 51 5.49 -5.65 -8.85
C TRP A 51 4.97 -6.60 -7.77
N VAL A 52 3.97 -6.18 -7.02
CA VAL A 52 3.24 -7.01 -6.05
C VAL A 52 1.75 -6.79 -6.21
N ALA A 53 0.93 -7.81 -5.92
CA ALA A 53 -0.52 -7.65 -5.96
C ALA A 53 -1.01 -6.63 -4.92
N GLY A 54 -1.90 -5.74 -5.32
CA GLY A 54 -2.55 -4.80 -4.41
C GLY A 54 -3.55 -5.51 -3.48
N SER A 55 -3.80 -4.96 -2.29
CA SER A 55 -4.83 -5.48 -1.39
C SER A 55 -6.22 -5.10 -1.87
N ILE A 56 -7.14 -6.06 -1.87
CA ILE A 56 -8.58 -5.87 -2.14
C ILE A 56 -9.37 -5.59 -0.85
N GLU A 57 -8.75 -5.75 0.32
CA GLU A 57 -9.42 -5.69 1.61
C GLU A 57 -9.32 -4.29 2.23
N ALA A 58 -10.47 -3.63 2.40
CA ALA A 58 -10.52 -2.31 3.03
C ALA A 58 -10.05 -2.30 4.49
N ALA A 59 -10.17 -3.44 5.20
CA ALA A 59 -9.70 -3.58 6.58
C ALA A 59 -8.17 -3.69 6.67
N THR A 60 -7.51 -4.16 5.60
CA THR A 60 -6.06 -4.31 5.52
C THR A 60 -5.55 -3.74 4.20
N PRO A 61 -5.68 -2.42 3.96
CA PRO A 61 -5.30 -1.79 2.70
C PRO A 61 -3.79 -1.94 2.45
N THR A 62 -3.38 -1.80 1.21
CA THR A 62 -1.96 -1.62 0.90
C THR A 62 -1.51 -0.25 1.40
N THR A 63 -0.33 -0.17 2.01
CA THR A 63 0.23 1.08 2.53
C THR A 63 1.67 1.27 2.10
N PHE A 64 2.12 2.52 2.01
CA PHE A 64 3.52 2.85 1.84
C PHE A 64 3.91 4.13 2.58
N ALA A 65 5.18 4.23 2.97
CA ALA A 65 5.72 5.44 3.58
C ALA A 65 5.88 6.53 2.50
N CYS A 66 5.30 7.70 2.74
CA CYS A 66 5.27 8.80 1.78
C CYS A 66 6.03 10.01 2.32
N THR A 67 7.04 10.45 1.56
CA THR A 67 7.85 11.66 1.83
C THR A 67 7.59 12.78 0.83
N GLY A 68 6.86 12.47 -0.27
CA GLY A 68 6.59 13.38 -1.39
C GLY A 68 7.47 13.11 -2.61
N ASN A 69 8.38 12.15 -2.53
CA ASN A 69 9.28 11.75 -3.61
C ASN A 69 8.90 10.40 -4.23
N GLU A 70 7.80 9.83 -3.79
CA GLU A 70 7.35 8.53 -4.26
C GLU A 70 6.47 8.65 -5.50
N LEU A 71 6.65 7.69 -6.41
CA LEU A 71 5.80 7.44 -7.55
C LEU A 71 5.10 6.09 -7.34
N LEU A 72 3.79 6.12 -7.09
CA LEU A 72 2.95 4.93 -6.99
C LEU A 72 2.51 4.52 -8.39
N LEU A 73 2.80 3.28 -8.75
CA LEU A 73 2.48 2.68 -10.04
C LEU A 73 1.46 1.57 -9.87
N PHE A 74 0.53 1.49 -10.81
CA PHE A 74 -0.43 0.41 -10.97
C PHE A 74 -0.29 -0.20 -12.36
N HIS A 75 -0.47 -1.51 -12.46
CA HIS A 75 -0.56 -2.25 -13.71
C HIS A 75 -1.73 -3.23 -13.61
N ASN A 76 -2.72 -3.09 -14.45
CA ASN A 76 -3.84 -4.02 -14.52
C ASN A 76 -3.50 -5.20 -15.43
N ASN A 77 -3.09 -6.33 -14.85
CA ASN A 77 -2.81 -7.59 -15.54
C ASN A 77 -4.08 -8.41 -15.85
N GLY A 78 -5.26 -7.90 -15.47
CA GLY A 78 -6.54 -8.58 -15.70
C GLY A 78 -7.06 -8.41 -17.13
N VAL A 79 -8.19 -9.06 -17.40
CA VAL A 79 -8.82 -9.09 -18.72
C VAL A 79 -9.93 -8.04 -18.90
N GLN A 80 -10.22 -7.27 -17.86
CA GLN A 80 -11.20 -6.18 -17.86
C GLN A 80 -10.68 -5.00 -17.06
N ALA A 81 -11.37 -3.86 -17.14
CA ALA A 81 -11.04 -2.71 -16.32
C ALA A 81 -11.29 -2.99 -14.82
N TYR A 82 -10.36 -2.61 -13.95
CA TYR A 82 -10.49 -2.65 -12.50
C TYR A 82 -10.21 -1.28 -11.92
N THR A 83 -10.75 -1.01 -10.74
CA THR A 83 -10.61 0.27 -10.09
C THR A 83 -9.60 0.23 -8.95
N THR A 84 -9.03 1.40 -8.63
CA THR A 84 -8.27 1.64 -7.40
C THR A 84 -8.85 2.83 -6.64
N THR A 85 -8.81 2.76 -5.31
CA THR A 85 -9.19 3.86 -4.42
C THR A 85 -8.02 4.21 -3.53
N ILE A 86 -7.57 5.48 -3.58
CA ILE A 86 -6.51 6.01 -2.73
C ILE A 86 -7.16 6.91 -1.69
N THR A 87 -6.96 6.57 -0.42
CA THR A 87 -7.60 7.27 0.69
C THR A 87 -6.81 8.51 1.07
N SER A 88 -7.47 9.65 1.12
CA SER A 88 -6.92 10.91 1.63
C SER A 88 -7.04 10.98 3.15
N VAL A 89 -6.33 11.93 3.74
CA VAL A 89 -6.46 12.28 5.16
C VAL A 89 -7.22 13.59 5.27
N ALA A 90 -8.17 13.65 6.21
CA ALA A 90 -8.92 14.88 6.48
C ALA A 90 -7.96 16.04 6.86
N ASP A 91 -8.20 17.21 6.29
CA ASP A 91 -7.52 18.44 6.67
C ASP A 91 -8.04 18.97 8.02
N GLU A 92 -7.52 20.10 8.45
CA GLU A 92 -7.96 20.78 9.70
C GLU A 92 -9.43 21.17 9.72
N TYR A 93 -10.11 21.18 8.57
CA TYR A 93 -11.54 21.46 8.41
C TYR A 93 -12.37 20.19 8.16
N ASN A 94 -11.79 19.00 8.39
CA ASN A 94 -12.40 17.68 8.12
C ASN A 94 -12.80 17.44 6.65
N ARG A 95 -12.12 18.07 5.70
CA ARG A 95 -12.34 17.84 4.28
C ARG A 95 -11.41 16.71 3.80
N THR A 96 -11.97 15.79 3.01
CA THR A 96 -11.26 14.71 2.37
C THR A 96 -11.31 14.86 0.84
N GLY A 97 -10.37 14.27 0.15
CA GLY A 97 -10.28 14.32 -1.33
C GLY A 97 -9.84 12.98 -1.89
N ASP A 98 -10.50 11.88 -1.47
CA ASP A 98 -10.18 10.53 -1.92
C ASP A 98 -10.22 10.43 -3.44
N ILE A 99 -9.25 9.72 -4.02
CA ILE A 99 -9.34 9.25 -5.40
C ILE A 99 -10.15 7.97 -5.35
N THR A 100 -11.46 8.08 -5.65
CA THR A 100 -12.39 6.96 -5.52
C THR A 100 -12.62 6.29 -6.85
N ALA A 101 -12.47 4.95 -6.89
CA ALA A 101 -12.78 4.09 -8.03
C ALA A 101 -12.14 4.57 -9.35
N TYR A 102 -10.86 4.99 -9.30
CA TYR A 102 -10.12 5.30 -10.51
C TYR A 102 -9.98 4.04 -11.36
N SER A 103 -10.50 4.06 -12.59
CA SER A 103 -10.53 2.91 -13.49
C SER A 103 -9.22 2.79 -14.27
N ILE A 104 -8.68 1.57 -14.30
CA ILE A 104 -7.49 1.18 -15.06
C ILE A 104 -7.93 0.08 -16.03
N GLY A 105 -7.86 0.34 -17.32
CA GLY A 105 -8.25 -0.62 -18.35
C GLY A 105 -7.36 -1.88 -18.36
N ALA A 106 -7.83 -2.95 -19.00
CA ALA A 106 -7.08 -4.19 -19.14
C ALA A 106 -5.72 -3.95 -19.82
N GLY A 107 -4.64 -4.36 -19.20
CA GLY A 107 -3.26 -4.15 -19.66
C GLY A 107 -2.73 -2.72 -19.52
N GLU A 108 -3.50 -1.81 -18.93
CA GLU A 108 -3.09 -0.42 -18.77
C GLU A 108 -2.27 -0.19 -17.50
N PHE A 109 -1.52 0.92 -17.52
CA PHE A 109 -0.74 1.43 -16.40
C PHE A 109 -1.30 2.75 -15.92
N ALA A 110 -1.21 3.01 -14.61
CA ALA A 110 -1.48 4.30 -14.01
C ALA A 110 -0.34 4.69 -13.07
N ALA A 111 -0.07 5.99 -12.94
CA ALA A 111 0.97 6.52 -12.06
C ALA A 111 0.43 7.70 -11.25
N PHE A 112 0.71 7.70 -9.94
CA PHE A 112 0.33 8.77 -9.02
C PHE A 112 1.57 9.28 -8.28
N LYS A 113 1.71 10.62 -8.24
CA LYS A 113 2.75 11.29 -7.48
C LYS A 113 2.13 12.18 -6.43
N PHE A 114 2.59 12.07 -5.20
CA PHE A 114 2.08 12.83 -4.05
C PHE A 114 3.07 13.96 -3.71
N THR A 115 2.88 15.14 -4.32
CA THR A 115 3.73 16.31 -4.03
C THR A 115 3.30 17.06 -2.77
N ASN A 116 2.01 17.06 -2.45
CA ASN A 116 1.47 17.56 -1.20
C ASN A 116 1.06 16.40 -0.30
N VAL A 117 1.98 16.01 0.57
CA VAL A 117 1.78 14.83 1.44
C VAL A 117 0.76 15.05 2.55
N ALA A 118 0.46 16.32 2.91
CA ALA A 118 -0.40 16.64 4.06
C ALA A 118 -1.83 16.10 3.92
N GLY A 119 -2.36 16.05 2.69
CA GLY A 119 -3.71 15.52 2.43
C GLY A 119 -3.78 14.01 2.20
N TRP A 120 -2.64 13.31 2.20
CA TRP A 120 -2.59 11.90 1.85
C TRP A 120 -1.96 11.02 2.93
N ARG A 121 -1.03 11.58 3.68
CA ARG A 121 -0.24 10.88 4.69
C ARG A 121 -0.91 10.95 6.05
N ASN A 122 -1.20 9.79 6.64
CA ASN A 122 -1.70 9.70 8.01
C ASN A 122 -0.63 10.07 9.06
N SER A 123 -0.99 10.07 10.34
CA SER A 123 -0.09 10.40 11.46
C SER A 123 1.13 9.47 11.56
N SER A 124 1.06 8.27 10.99
CA SER A 124 2.18 7.32 10.90
C SER A 124 3.06 7.54 9.67
N GLY A 125 2.78 8.55 8.85
CA GLY A 125 3.54 8.83 7.64
C GLY A 125 3.19 7.96 6.44
N LEU A 126 2.05 7.25 6.47
CA LEU A 126 1.64 6.28 5.46
C LEU A 126 0.50 6.81 4.60
N VAL A 127 0.55 6.52 3.30
CA VAL A 127 -0.58 6.59 2.36
C VAL A 127 -1.20 5.21 2.24
N SER A 128 -2.53 5.16 2.15
CA SER A 128 -3.30 3.90 2.06
C SER A 128 -4.11 3.85 0.78
N PHE A 129 -4.19 2.68 0.18
CA PHE A 129 -5.02 2.43 -1.00
C PHE A 129 -5.47 0.97 -1.07
N ILE A 130 -6.53 0.73 -1.84
CA ILE A 130 -7.04 -0.60 -2.18
C ILE A 130 -7.23 -0.71 -3.68
N VAL A 131 -7.22 -1.93 -4.19
CA VAL A 131 -7.58 -2.26 -5.57
C VAL A 131 -8.82 -3.15 -5.59
N GLU A 132 -9.59 -3.10 -6.65
CA GLU A 132 -10.81 -3.90 -6.79
C GLU A 132 -10.51 -5.40 -7.00
N ASN A 133 -9.37 -5.72 -7.61
CA ASN A 133 -8.99 -7.09 -7.94
C ASN A 133 -7.48 -7.29 -7.76
N ALA A 134 -7.10 -8.47 -7.28
CA ALA A 134 -5.69 -8.85 -7.07
C ALA A 134 -4.86 -8.97 -8.38
N SER A 135 -5.52 -8.90 -9.55
CA SER A 135 -4.84 -8.77 -10.84
C SER A 135 -4.30 -7.35 -11.11
N VAL A 136 -4.58 -6.39 -10.22
CA VAL A 136 -3.95 -5.09 -10.27
C VAL A 136 -2.67 -5.14 -9.43
N ASP A 137 -1.54 -5.20 -10.11
CA ASP A 137 -0.22 -5.14 -9.52
C ASP A 137 0.18 -3.71 -9.20
N VAL A 138 0.97 -3.55 -8.15
CA VAL A 138 1.40 -2.25 -7.65
C VAL A 138 2.91 -2.23 -7.41
N ALA A 139 3.52 -1.07 -7.61
CA ALA A 139 4.90 -0.81 -7.25
C ALA A 139 5.04 0.62 -6.71
N ILE A 140 6.00 0.84 -5.83
CA ILE A 140 6.33 2.17 -5.32
C ILE A 140 7.80 2.47 -5.55
N LEU A 141 8.07 3.53 -6.31
CA LEU A 141 9.41 3.98 -6.63
C LEU A 141 9.75 5.24 -5.84
N ASP A 142 10.93 5.26 -5.24
CA ASP A 142 11.52 6.47 -4.65
C ASP A 142 12.34 7.19 -5.72
N ILE A 143 11.87 8.36 -6.13
CA ILE A 143 12.50 9.22 -7.14
C ILE A 143 13.23 10.41 -6.52
N SER A 144 13.56 10.34 -5.21
CA SER A 144 14.41 11.34 -4.56
C SER A 144 15.79 11.36 -5.21
N ARG A 145 16.30 12.56 -5.46
CA ARG A 145 17.67 12.78 -5.97
C ARG A 145 18.60 13.11 -4.82
#